data_62f77ec0416e5481644ad4dd9295de71
#
_entry.id   62f77ec0416e5481644ad4dd9295de71
#
_cell.length_a   1.000
_cell.length_b   1.000
_cell.length_c   1.000
_cell.angle_alpha   90.00
_cell.angle_beta   90.00
_cell.angle_gamma   90.00
#
_symmetry.space_group_name_H-M   'P 1'
#
loop_
_entity.id
_entity.type
_entity.pdbx_description
1 polymer ?
#
loop_
_entity_poly.entity_id
_entity_poly.type
_entity_poly.pdbx_seq_one_letter_code
_entity_poly.pdbx_strand_id
1 'polypeptide(L)'
;AKMNVQGSKRMEALSKELDFSYKRNGSLVLCFEDADRSKLEELLEKAEKNGVEGCQIISGDEVRQMEPQVSDQVVAALYAPAGGIVCPFGLTIALAENACANGVEFFLNQEVQNIVKKDGYYEVCTQDHVYETKLVVNAAGVYADVFHNMVSEQKIQIIPRKGEYWIKK
;
A
#
# COMPACT_ATOMS: atom_id res chain seq x y z
N ALA A 1 9.00 -4.39 -2.12
CA ALA A 1 9.51 -3.10 -2.61
C ALA A 1 9.24 -2.89 -4.11
N LYS A 2 9.66 -3.79 -5.03
CA LYS A 2 9.47 -3.62 -6.49
C LYS A 2 8.03 -3.34 -6.90
N MET A 3 7.05 -4.06 -6.34
CA MET A 3 5.63 -3.86 -6.66
C MET A 3 5.14 -2.48 -6.22
N ASN A 4 5.59 -1.96 -5.07
CA ASN A 4 5.23 -0.63 -4.60
C ASN A 4 5.76 0.47 -5.54
N VAL A 5 7.00 0.33 -6.01
CA VAL A 5 7.59 1.29 -6.97
C VAL A 5 6.83 1.28 -8.29
N GLN A 6 6.50 0.09 -8.82
CA GLN A 6 5.70 -0.03 -10.04
C GLN A 6 4.28 0.53 -9.86
N GLY A 7 3.64 0.26 -8.71
CA GLY A 7 2.33 0.83 -8.37
C GLY A 7 2.36 2.35 -8.32
N SER A 8 3.36 2.93 -7.64
CA SER A 8 3.53 4.38 -7.55
C SER A 8 3.71 5.03 -8.94
N LYS A 9 4.50 4.42 -9.83
CA LYS A 9 4.69 4.90 -11.21
C LYS A 9 3.39 4.91 -12.04
N ARG A 10 2.48 3.97 -11.78
CA ARG A 10 1.20 3.85 -12.49
C ARG A 10 0.11 4.75 -11.93
N MET A 11 0.24 5.18 -10.67
CA MET A 11 -0.85 5.82 -9.93
C MET A 11 -1.38 7.09 -10.62
N GLU A 12 -0.49 7.91 -11.19
CA GLU A 12 -0.90 9.14 -11.87
C GLU A 12 -1.72 8.88 -13.15
N ALA A 13 -1.30 7.91 -13.97
CA ALA A 13 -2.06 7.53 -15.15
C ALA A 13 -3.41 6.91 -14.78
N LEU A 14 -3.41 6.02 -13.80
CA LEU A 14 -4.60 5.36 -13.30
C LEU A 14 -5.61 6.35 -12.71
N SER A 15 -5.13 7.38 -11.99
CA SER A 15 -6.02 8.39 -11.39
C SER A 15 -6.74 9.22 -12.45
N LYS A 16 -6.11 9.47 -13.60
CA LYS A 16 -6.72 10.16 -14.74
C LYS A 16 -7.70 9.26 -15.50
N GLU A 17 -7.36 7.99 -15.64
CA GLU A 17 -8.19 7.01 -16.34
C GLU A 17 -9.47 6.68 -15.58
N LEU A 18 -9.38 6.54 -14.24
CA LEU A 18 -10.49 6.12 -13.38
C LEU A 18 -11.10 7.27 -12.57
N ASP A 19 -10.68 8.51 -12.80
CA ASP A 19 -11.21 9.74 -12.20
C ASP A 19 -11.24 9.73 -10.66
N PHE A 20 -10.11 9.40 -10.03
CA PHE A 20 -9.96 9.54 -8.58
C PHE A 20 -8.85 10.53 -8.21
N SER A 21 -8.95 11.14 -7.02
CA SER A 21 -7.99 12.14 -6.56
C SER A 21 -6.65 11.50 -6.19
N TYR A 22 -5.58 11.96 -6.86
CA TYR A 22 -4.20 11.62 -6.55
C TYR A 22 -3.32 12.87 -6.60
N LYS A 23 -2.42 13.02 -5.64
CA LYS A 23 -1.45 14.12 -5.63
C LYS A 23 -0.05 13.61 -5.32
N ARG A 24 0.88 13.84 -6.23
CA ARG A 24 2.31 13.59 -6.02
C ARG A 24 2.94 14.81 -5.34
N ASN A 25 3.02 14.76 -4.03
CA ASN A 25 3.54 15.86 -3.20
C ASN A 25 4.88 15.53 -2.51
N GLY A 26 5.44 14.35 -2.77
CA GLY A 26 6.63 13.86 -2.10
C GLY A 26 6.37 13.42 -0.65
N SER A 27 7.42 12.94 -0.01
CA SER A 27 7.42 12.62 1.42
C SER A 27 8.78 12.93 2.04
N LEU A 28 8.76 13.24 3.34
CA LEU A 28 9.94 13.54 4.15
C LEU A 28 10.02 12.55 5.30
N VAL A 29 11.18 11.92 5.48
CA VAL A 29 11.52 11.17 6.70
C VAL A 29 12.44 12.05 7.52
N LEU A 30 11.92 12.62 8.60
CA LEU A 30 12.61 13.62 9.41
C LEU A 30 13.66 13.00 10.33
N CYS A 31 14.79 13.70 10.49
CA CYS A 31 15.86 13.38 11.43
C CYS A 31 16.01 14.56 12.41
N PHE A 32 16.03 14.26 13.71
CA PHE A 32 16.09 15.26 14.79
C PHE A 32 17.47 15.31 15.47
N GLU A 33 18.31 14.31 15.27
CA GLU A 33 19.64 14.24 15.88
C GLU A 33 20.69 13.89 14.83
N ASP A 34 21.83 14.58 14.84
CA ASP A 34 22.93 14.29 13.90
C ASP A 34 23.45 12.85 14.00
N ALA A 35 23.36 12.25 15.19
CA ALA A 35 23.73 10.84 15.39
C ALA A 35 22.86 9.87 14.58
N ASP A 36 21.66 10.26 14.20
CA ASP A 36 20.70 9.44 13.46
C ASP A 36 20.80 9.63 11.92
N ARG A 37 21.70 10.49 11.42
CA ARG A 37 21.88 10.70 9.97
C ARG A 37 22.21 9.42 9.21
N SER A 38 22.98 8.51 9.82
CA SER A 38 23.30 7.22 9.22
C SER A 38 22.04 6.38 8.89
N LYS A 39 20.96 6.55 9.65
CA LYS A 39 19.66 5.89 9.35
C LYS A 39 19.03 6.41 8.06
N LEU A 40 19.21 7.71 7.75
CA LEU A 40 18.75 8.28 6.48
C LEU A 40 19.58 7.75 5.30
N GLU A 41 20.91 7.58 5.49
CA GLU A 41 21.80 7.02 4.48
C GLU A 41 21.41 5.56 4.16
N GLU A 42 21.15 4.74 5.19
CA GLU A 42 20.64 3.38 5.01
C GLU A 42 19.31 3.33 4.25
N LEU A 43 18.41 4.29 4.53
CA LEU A 43 17.12 4.39 3.83
C LEU A 43 17.30 4.83 2.39
N LEU A 44 18.24 5.75 2.11
CA LEU A 44 18.57 6.18 0.75
C LEU A 44 19.12 5.02 -0.07
N GLU A 45 20.08 4.25 0.47
CA GLU A 45 20.58 3.05 -0.19
C GLU A 45 19.49 2.02 -0.49
N LYS A 46 18.57 1.82 0.46
CA LYS A 46 17.39 0.95 0.26
C LYS A 46 16.47 1.47 -0.83
N ALA A 47 16.27 2.79 -0.90
CA ALA A 47 15.46 3.41 -1.93
C ALA A 47 16.08 3.18 -3.32
N GLU A 48 17.39 3.40 -3.48
CA GLU A 48 18.13 3.17 -4.71
C GLU A 48 18.07 1.69 -5.15
N LYS A 49 18.37 0.75 -4.25
CA LYS A 49 18.25 -0.70 -4.50
C LYS A 49 16.86 -1.13 -4.95
N ASN A 50 15.81 -0.42 -4.49
CA ASN A 50 14.43 -0.68 -4.87
C ASN A 50 13.99 0.07 -6.14
N GLY A 51 14.84 0.93 -6.70
CA GLY A 51 14.54 1.70 -7.91
C GLY A 51 13.61 2.89 -7.66
N VAL A 52 13.64 3.47 -6.46
CA VAL A 52 12.94 4.74 -6.17
C VAL A 52 13.84 5.87 -6.64
N GLU A 53 13.34 6.64 -7.60
CA GLU A 53 14.12 7.70 -8.25
C GLU A 53 14.02 9.03 -7.50
N GLY A 54 15.11 9.82 -7.52
CA GLY A 54 15.14 11.18 -7.03
C GLY A 54 15.16 11.35 -5.51
N CYS A 55 15.36 10.26 -4.74
CA CYS A 55 15.55 10.37 -3.30
C CYS A 55 16.86 11.09 -2.98
N GLN A 56 16.83 11.97 -1.98
CA GLN A 56 18.01 12.71 -1.53
C GLN A 56 17.90 13.09 -0.06
N ILE A 57 19.05 13.17 0.62
CA ILE A 57 19.12 13.72 1.96
C ILE A 57 19.27 15.22 1.84
N ILE A 58 18.36 15.96 2.47
CA ILE A 58 18.32 17.43 2.50
C ILE A 58 18.54 17.95 3.92
N SER A 59 19.01 19.19 4.04
CA SER A 59 19.24 19.88 5.31
C SER A 59 17.95 20.29 6.00
N GLY A 60 18.01 20.54 7.32
CA GLY A 60 16.87 21.08 8.06
C GLY A 60 16.36 22.43 7.52
N ASP A 61 17.24 23.27 6.97
CA ASP A 61 16.85 24.54 6.34
C ASP A 61 16.05 24.33 5.06
N GLU A 62 16.48 23.39 4.22
CA GLU A 62 15.72 23.01 3.01
C GLU A 62 14.36 22.40 3.37
N VAL A 63 14.30 21.58 4.42
CA VAL A 63 13.03 21.02 4.92
C VAL A 63 12.08 22.13 5.33
N ARG A 64 12.55 23.15 6.10
CA ARG A 64 11.74 24.30 6.54
C ARG A 64 11.28 25.19 5.38
N GLN A 65 12.06 25.29 4.30
CA GLN A 65 11.62 25.97 3.09
C GLN A 65 10.48 25.26 2.38
N MET A 66 10.52 23.91 2.36
CA MET A 66 9.48 23.08 1.75
C MET A 66 8.21 23.00 2.62
N GLU A 67 8.40 22.89 3.94
CA GLU A 67 7.33 22.72 4.92
C GLU A 67 7.60 23.65 6.13
N PRO A 68 7.14 24.92 6.06
CA PRO A 68 7.43 25.92 7.09
C PRO A 68 6.93 25.61 8.50
N GLN A 69 6.05 24.60 8.62
CA GLN A 69 5.45 24.20 9.90
C GLN A 69 6.18 23.03 10.56
N VAL A 70 7.26 22.56 9.96
CA VAL A 70 8.12 21.55 10.58
C VAL A 70 8.87 22.15 11.78
N SER A 71 9.15 21.31 12.79
CA SER A 71 9.90 21.70 13.97
C SER A 71 11.29 22.22 13.63
N ASP A 72 11.73 23.29 14.33
CA ASP A 72 13.09 23.85 14.22
C ASP A 72 14.18 22.85 14.65
N GLN A 73 13.81 21.79 15.37
CA GLN A 73 14.72 20.73 15.80
C GLN A 73 15.09 19.75 14.68
N VAL A 74 14.47 19.84 13.50
CA VAL A 74 14.83 18.97 12.37
C VAL A 74 16.17 19.39 11.81
N VAL A 75 17.15 18.47 11.83
CA VAL A 75 18.52 18.69 11.35
C VAL A 75 18.72 18.23 9.90
N ALA A 76 17.95 17.21 9.46
CA ALA A 76 17.97 16.70 8.10
C ALA A 76 16.69 15.93 7.79
N ALA A 77 16.45 15.60 6.52
CA ALA A 77 15.43 14.65 6.13
C ALA A 77 15.84 13.87 4.87
N LEU A 78 15.30 12.67 4.71
CA LEU A 78 15.28 11.99 3.42
C LEU A 78 14.02 12.47 2.67
N TYR A 79 14.22 13.16 1.56
CA TYR A 79 13.15 13.56 0.66
C TYR A 79 12.97 12.54 -0.44
N ALA A 80 11.74 12.06 -0.62
CA ALA A 80 11.34 11.13 -1.67
C ALA A 80 10.28 11.78 -2.58
N PRO A 81 10.66 12.38 -3.73
CA PRO A 81 9.74 13.09 -4.62
C PRO A 81 8.69 12.18 -5.26
N ALA A 82 8.97 10.89 -5.36
CA ALA A 82 8.03 9.89 -5.87
C ALA A 82 6.86 9.58 -4.92
N GLY A 83 6.89 10.10 -3.68
CA GLY A 83 5.80 9.96 -2.72
C GLY A 83 4.53 10.69 -3.20
N GLY A 84 3.38 10.13 -2.90
CA GLY A 84 2.10 10.74 -3.24
C GLY A 84 1.00 10.30 -2.30
N ILE A 85 -0.09 11.04 -2.29
CA ILE A 85 -1.28 10.73 -1.51
C ILE A 85 -2.47 10.43 -2.42
N VAL A 86 -3.28 9.51 -2.01
CA VAL A 86 -4.52 9.11 -2.66
C VAL A 86 -5.62 8.93 -1.62
N CYS A 87 -6.85 9.27 -1.98
CA CYS A 87 -8.00 8.90 -1.16
C CYS A 87 -8.24 7.38 -1.32
N PRO A 88 -8.06 6.55 -0.26
CA PRO A 88 -8.22 5.11 -0.38
C PRO A 88 -9.66 4.71 -0.73
N PHE A 89 -10.65 5.45 -0.26
CA PHE A 89 -12.06 5.22 -0.60
C PHE A 89 -12.32 5.49 -2.08
N GLY A 90 -11.88 6.65 -2.59
CA GLY A 90 -12.04 7.01 -4.00
C GLY A 90 -11.36 6.01 -4.93
N LEU A 91 -10.11 5.62 -4.63
CA LEU A 91 -9.39 4.60 -5.39
C LEU A 91 -10.13 3.25 -5.39
N THR A 92 -10.61 2.80 -4.22
CA THR A 92 -11.31 1.53 -4.09
C THR A 92 -12.62 1.52 -4.89
N ILE A 93 -13.40 2.60 -4.80
CA ILE A 93 -14.67 2.74 -5.54
C ILE A 93 -14.39 2.76 -7.03
N ALA A 94 -13.45 3.58 -7.51
CA ALA A 94 -13.11 3.67 -8.93
C ALA A 94 -12.65 2.34 -9.53
N LEU A 95 -11.84 1.58 -8.79
CA LEU A 95 -11.43 0.23 -9.19
C LEU A 95 -12.61 -0.75 -9.24
N ALA A 96 -13.52 -0.68 -8.27
CA ALA A 96 -14.71 -1.54 -8.22
C ALA A 96 -15.67 -1.21 -9.38
N GLU A 97 -15.93 0.06 -9.64
CA GLU A 97 -16.77 0.51 -10.76
C GLU A 97 -16.19 0.07 -12.10
N ASN A 98 -14.87 0.24 -12.30
CA ASN A 98 -14.21 -0.24 -13.50
C ASN A 98 -14.30 -1.77 -13.62
N ALA A 99 -14.11 -2.51 -12.56
CA ALA A 99 -14.25 -3.96 -12.57
C ALA A 99 -15.68 -4.39 -12.94
N CYS A 100 -16.71 -3.75 -12.36
CA CYS A 100 -18.11 -3.98 -12.73
C CYS A 100 -18.38 -3.69 -14.22
N ALA A 101 -17.86 -2.57 -14.73
CA ALA A 101 -17.99 -2.23 -16.14
C ALA A 101 -17.36 -3.25 -17.08
N ASN A 102 -16.37 -4.00 -16.58
CA ASN A 102 -15.71 -5.10 -17.30
C ASN A 102 -16.28 -6.50 -16.96
N GLY A 103 -17.46 -6.56 -16.35
CA GLY A 103 -18.20 -7.81 -16.14
C GLY A 103 -17.80 -8.58 -14.87
N VAL A 104 -17.11 -7.95 -13.92
CA VAL A 104 -16.86 -8.55 -12.61
C VAL A 104 -18.11 -8.47 -11.75
N GLU A 105 -18.48 -9.59 -11.16
CA GLU A 105 -19.59 -9.66 -10.20
C GLU A 105 -19.08 -9.49 -8.77
N PHE A 106 -19.77 -8.65 -7.98
CA PHE A 106 -19.47 -8.43 -6.57
C PHE A 106 -20.56 -9.04 -5.70
N PHE A 107 -20.14 -9.94 -4.82
CA PHE A 107 -21.03 -10.55 -3.83
C PHE A 107 -20.74 -9.93 -2.45
N LEU A 108 -21.52 -8.91 -2.10
CA LEU A 108 -21.40 -8.24 -0.80
C LEU A 108 -22.13 -9.04 0.29
N ASN A 109 -21.70 -8.86 1.54
CA ASN A 109 -22.26 -9.59 2.70
C ASN A 109 -22.14 -11.12 2.58
N GLN A 110 -21.13 -11.59 1.85
CA GLN A 110 -20.83 -13.00 1.67
C GLN A 110 -19.46 -13.29 2.35
N GLU A 111 -19.52 -13.55 3.65
CA GLU A 111 -18.31 -13.93 4.40
C GLU A 111 -17.84 -15.31 3.99
N VAL A 112 -16.61 -15.41 3.51
CA VAL A 112 -15.98 -16.70 3.21
C VAL A 112 -15.64 -17.41 4.51
N GLN A 113 -16.26 -18.55 4.74
CA GLN A 113 -16.08 -19.36 5.94
C GLN A 113 -15.04 -20.47 5.76
N ASN A 114 -14.94 -20.99 4.53
CA ASN A 114 -14.00 -22.06 4.23
C ASN A 114 -13.57 -22.04 2.76
N ILE A 115 -12.37 -22.53 2.50
CA ILE A 115 -11.87 -22.79 1.15
C ILE A 115 -11.34 -24.22 1.12
N VAL A 116 -11.90 -25.04 0.23
CA VAL A 116 -11.50 -26.45 0.07
C VAL A 116 -10.81 -26.64 -1.27
N LYS A 117 -9.59 -27.14 -1.25
CA LYS A 117 -8.88 -27.52 -2.48
C LYS A 117 -9.37 -28.88 -2.95
N LYS A 118 -9.81 -28.96 -4.20
CA LYS A 118 -10.22 -30.17 -4.90
C LYS A 118 -9.21 -30.51 -6.01
N ASP A 119 -9.46 -31.59 -6.72
CA ASP A 119 -8.66 -31.95 -7.88
C ASP A 119 -8.98 -31.00 -9.06
N GLY A 120 -8.07 -30.04 -9.30
CA GLY A 120 -8.16 -29.07 -10.38
C GLY A 120 -8.99 -27.82 -10.13
N TYR A 121 -9.62 -27.65 -8.96
CA TYR A 121 -10.41 -26.47 -8.61
C TYR A 121 -10.47 -26.21 -7.11
N TYR A 122 -11.12 -25.13 -6.71
CA TYR A 122 -11.40 -24.79 -5.32
C TYR A 122 -12.90 -24.58 -5.11
N GLU A 123 -13.39 -25.00 -3.96
CA GLU A 123 -14.70 -24.61 -3.43
C GLU A 123 -14.50 -23.48 -2.41
N VAL A 124 -15.13 -22.34 -2.65
CA VAL A 124 -15.16 -21.20 -1.74
C VAL A 124 -16.54 -21.19 -1.09
N CYS A 125 -16.59 -21.49 0.21
CA CYS A 125 -17.83 -21.64 0.94
C CYS A 125 -18.15 -20.37 1.73
N THR A 126 -19.36 -19.87 1.58
CA THR A 126 -19.98 -18.84 2.43
C THR A 126 -21.08 -19.48 3.27
N GLN A 127 -21.84 -18.67 4.01
CA GLN A 127 -22.96 -19.19 4.80
C GLN A 127 -24.03 -19.84 3.90
N ASP A 128 -24.31 -19.23 2.75
CA ASP A 128 -25.47 -19.58 1.93
C ASP A 128 -25.10 -20.22 0.58
N HIS A 129 -23.83 -20.12 0.16
CA HIS A 129 -23.41 -20.53 -1.18
C HIS A 129 -22.05 -21.22 -1.18
N VAL A 130 -21.83 -22.05 -2.20
CA VAL A 130 -20.53 -22.63 -2.54
C VAL A 130 -20.19 -22.24 -3.97
N TYR A 131 -19.05 -21.54 -4.13
CA TYR A 131 -18.55 -21.11 -5.44
C TYR A 131 -17.40 -22.02 -5.88
N GLU A 132 -17.49 -22.56 -7.09
CA GLU A 132 -16.41 -23.35 -7.69
C GLU A 132 -15.53 -22.46 -8.58
N THR A 133 -14.23 -22.55 -8.43
CA THR A 133 -13.29 -21.76 -9.22
C THR A 133 -11.96 -22.46 -9.42
N LYS A 134 -11.29 -22.22 -10.54
CA LYS A 134 -9.94 -22.74 -10.83
C LYS A 134 -8.84 -21.93 -10.13
N LEU A 135 -9.11 -20.70 -9.74
CA LEU A 135 -8.12 -19.80 -9.13
C LEU A 135 -8.79 -18.98 -8.01
N VAL A 136 -8.12 -18.88 -6.88
CA VAL A 136 -8.50 -17.99 -5.78
C VAL A 136 -7.40 -16.97 -5.56
N VAL A 137 -7.76 -15.68 -5.55
CA VAL A 137 -6.87 -14.59 -5.14
C VAL A 137 -7.25 -14.16 -3.73
N ASN A 138 -6.36 -14.43 -2.78
CA ASN A 138 -6.56 -14.04 -1.40
C ASN A 138 -6.10 -12.59 -1.19
N ALA A 139 -7.04 -11.67 -1.05
CA ALA A 139 -6.83 -10.26 -0.77
C ALA A 139 -7.50 -9.83 0.56
N ALA A 140 -7.59 -10.73 1.54
CA ALA A 140 -8.33 -10.54 2.79
C ALA A 140 -7.58 -9.68 3.84
N GLY A 141 -6.56 -8.92 3.45
CA GLY A 141 -5.84 -7.99 4.33
C GLY A 141 -5.25 -8.69 5.55
N VAL A 142 -5.58 -8.24 6.75
CA VAL A 142 -5.06 -8.80 8.01
C VAL A 142 -5.57 -10.22 8.31
N TYR A 143 -6.58 -10.69 7.59
CA TYR A 143 -7.13 -12.05 7.70
C TYR A 143 -6.60 -13.00 6.61
N ALA A 144 -5.65 -12.57 5.79
CA ALA A 144 -5.18 -13.37 4.67
C ALA A 144 -4.51 -14.68 5.10
N ASP A 145 -3.90 -14.73 6.28
CA ASP A 145 -3.33 -15.94 6.87
C ASP A 145 -4.40 -17.00 7.19
N VAL A 146 -5.57 -16.58 7.64
CA VAL A 146 -6.70 -17.48 7.93
C VAL A 146 -7.05 -18.29 6.67
N PHE A 147 -7.29 -17.59 5.55
CA PHE A 147 -7.67 -18.25 4.29
C PHE A 147 -6.50 -19.00 3.64
N HIS A 148 -5.27 -18.46 3.72
CA HIS A 148 -4.09 -19.17 3.25
C HIS A 148 -3.93 -20.51 3.97
N ASN A 149 -4.11 -20.50 5.29
CA ASN A 149 -3.94 -21.70 6.13
C ASN A 149 -5.02 -22.77 5.91
N MET A 150 -6.12 -22.46 5.23
CA MET A 150 -7.13 -23.49 4.88
C MET A 150 -6.62 -24.40 3.77
N VAL A 151 -5.84 -23.89 2.81
CA VAL A 151 -5.49 -24.61 1.57
C VAL A 151 -4.00 -24.88 1.39
N SER A 152 -3.13 -24.29 2.23
CA SER A 152 -1.66 -24.43 2.14
C SER A 152 -1.15 -25.37 3.24
N GLU A 153 -0.16 -26.17 2.91
CA GLU A 153 0.60 -26.96 3.89
C GLU A 153 1.51 -26.06 4.72
N GLN A 154 2.15 -25.06 4.06
CA GLN A 154 2.96 -24.05 4.72
C GLN A 154 2.05 -23.06 5.42
N LYS A 155 2.07 -23.06 6.75
CA LYS A 155 1.28 -22.12 7.56
C LYS A 155 2.02 -20.80 7.70
N ILE A 156 1.26 -19.71 7.66
CA ILE A 156 1.73 -18.34 7.91
C ILE A 156 0.91 -17.70 9.01
N GLN A 157 1.45 -16.67 9.63
CA GLN A 157 0.75 -15.85 10.61
C GLN A 157 1.00 -14.38 10.30
N ILE A 158 -0.06 -13.60 10.23
CA ILE A 158 0.00 -12.14 10.10
C ILE A 158 -0.05 -11.52 11.49
N ILE A 159 0.92 -10.67 11.79
CA ILE A 159 0.93 -9.84 13.00
C ILE A 159 0.54 -8.43 12.60
N PRO A 160 -0.70 -7.99 12.86
CA PRO A 160 -1.16 -6.67 12.46
C PRO A 160 -0.41 -5.60 13.24
N ARG A 161 -0.04 -4.50 12.55
CA ARG A 161 0.56 -3.32 13.16
C ARG A 161 -0.30 -2.11 12.88
N LYS A 162 -0.62 -1.36 13.93
CA LYS A 162 -1.35 -0.10 13.83
C LYS A 162 -0.41 0.99 13.31
N GLY A 163 -0.83 1.71 12.26
CA GLY A 163 -0.24 2.99 11.86
C GLY A 163 -1.08 4.14 12.40
N GLU A 164 -0.44 5.19 12.88
CA GLU A 164 -1.12 6.40 13.34
C GLU A 164 -0.78 7.56 12.40
N TYR A 165 -1.79 8.37 12.06
CA TYR A 165 -1.66 9.52 11.18
C TYR A 165 -2.18 10.76 11.89
N TRP A 166 -1.42 11.83 11.80
CA TRP A 166 -1.81 13.16 12.27
C TRP A 166 -2.04 14.05 11.06
N ILE A 167 -3.23 14.62 10.97
CA ILE A 167 -3.58 15.56 9.90
C ILE A 167 -3.58 16.96 10.52
N LYS A 168 -2.71 17.83 10.00
CA LYS A 168 -2.69 19.23 10.36
C LYS A 168 -3.55 20.01 9.36
N LYS A 169 -4.43 20.86 9.90
CA LYS A 169 -5.25 21.79 9.11
C LYS A 169 -4.46 23.05 8.77
#